data_5e3e350d817031d6c95b70b6e9cc36e5
#
_entry.id   5e3e350d817031d6c95b70b6e9cc36e5
#
_cell.length_a   1.000
_cell.length_b   1.000
_cell.length_c   1.000
_cell.angle_alpha   90.00
_cell.angle_beta   90.00
_cell.angle_gamma   90.00
#
_symmetry.space_group_name_H-M   'P 1'
#
loop_
_entity.id
_entity.type
_entity.pdbx_description
1 polymer ?
#
loop_
_entity_poly.entity_id
_entity_poly.type
_entity_poly.pdbx_seq_one_letter_code
_entity_poly.pdbx_strand_id
1 'polypeptide(L)'
;MALTASSQKMVWVDLEMTGLDIEKDQIIEMACIITDSDLNILAEGPNLIIKQQDELLDGMSDWCKEHHGKSGLTQAVRDSKITLEQAEYEFLSFVRQHTPPGKCPLAGNSVHADKRFLDKYMSQFMCHLHYRIIDVSTIKELCRRWFPEEYKMTPHKKATHRALNDIRESIKELQYYRANIFKVTTEKNKCKVVENGDSHKNCHV
;
A
#
# COMPACT_ATOMS: atom_id res chain seq x y z
N MET A 1 21.26 14.48 -2.16
CA MET A 1 21.69 13.08 -2.36
C MET A 1 20.71 12.43 -3.33
N ALA A 2 21.19 11.93 -4.47
CA ALA A 2 20.36 11.14 -5.38
C ALA A 2 19.91 9.86 -4.67
N LEU A 3 18.61 9.52 -4.79
CA LEU A 3 18.07 8.26 -4.26
C LEU A 3 18.66 7.10 -5.08
N THR A 4 19.15 6.07 -4.41
CA THR A 4 19.57 4.84 -5.09
C THR A 4 18.34 4.09 -5.60
N ALA A 5 18.44 3.33 -6.68
CA ALA A 5 17.34 2.53 -7.21
C ALA A 5 16.71 1.63 -6.13
N SER A 6 17.51 1.12 -5.19
CA SER A 6 17.04 0.31 -4.07
C SER A 6 16.17 1.08 -3.07
N SER A 7 16.41 2.39 -2.87
CA SER A 7 15.65 3.23 -1.94
C SER A 7 14.37 3.81 -2.55
N GLN A 8 14.13 3.61 -3.86
CA GLN A 8 12.94 4.11 -4.56
C GLN A 8 11.83 3.06 -4.67
N LYS A 9 12.06 1.86 -4.12
CA LYS A 9 11.06 0.80 -4.11
C LYS A 9 9.88 1.17 -3.19
N MET A 10 8.71 0.61 -3.49
CA MET A 10 7.50 0.76 -2.70
C MET A 10 7.07 -0.60 -2.16
N VAL A 11 6.65 -0.65 -0.91
CA VAL A 11 6.13 -1.87 -0.25
C VAL A 11 4.62 -1.75 -0.19
N TRP A 12 3.96 -2.43 -1.11
CA TRP A 12 2.51 -2.47 -1.19
C TRP A 12 1.95 -3.48 -0.21
N VAL A 13 1.00 -3.05 0.59
CA VAL A 13 0.28 -3.89 1.55
C VAL A 13 -1.20 -3.61 1.45
N ASP A 14 -1.99 -4.64 1.64
CA ASP A 14 -3.42 -4.58 1.86
C ASP A 14 -3.79 -5.57 2.95
N LEU A 15 -4.66 -5.17 3.84
CA LEU A 15 -5.17 -5.97 4.94
C LEU A 15 -6.67 -6.20 4.77
N GLU A 16 -7.11 -7.41 5.11
CA GLU A 16 -8.49 -7.63 5.51
C GLU A 16 -8.56 -7.70 7.04
N MET A 17 -9.55 -7.05 7.62
CA MET A 17 -9.74 -6.96 9.06
C MET A 17 -11.17 -7.32 9.44
N THR A 18 -11.39 -7.67 10.71
CA THR A 18 -12.75 -7.95 11.24
C THR A 18 -13.62 -6.69 11.33
N GLY A 19 -13.00 -5.51 11.21
CA GLY A 19 -13.60 -4.19 11.24
C GLY A 19 -12.53 -3.12 11.29
N LEU A 20 -12.88 -1.88 11.59
CA LEU A 20 -11.96 -0.74 11.58
C LEU A 20 -11.70 -0.12 12.97
N ASP A 21 -12.25 -0.72 14.02
CA ASP A 21 -11.97 -0.30 15.41
C ASP A 21 -10.68 -0.94 15.89
N ILE A 22 -9.61 -0.15 15.94
CA ILE A 22 -8.27 -0.61 16.33
C ILE A 22 -8.23 -1.25 17.74
N GLU A 23 -9.20 -0.98 18.61
CA GLU A 23 -9.23 -1.54 19.95
C GLU A 23 -9.90 -2.92 20.02
N LYS A 24 -10.72 -3.26 19.03
CA LYS A 24 -11.51 -4.50 19.01
C LYS A 24 -11.14 -5.41 17.87
N ASP A 25 -10.82 -4.82 16.71
CA ASP A 25 -10.70 -5.56 15.48
C ASP A 25 -9.28 -6.08 15.25
N GLN A 26 -9.18 -7.13 14.45
CA GLN A 26 -7.95 -7.86 14.21
C GLN A 26 -7.71 -8.04 12.71
N ILE A 27 -6.44 -8.25 12.35
CA ILE A 27 -6.03 -8.60 10.98
C ILE A 27 -6.39 -10.07 10.72
N ILE A 28 -7.02 -10.34 9.58
CA ILE A 28 -7.42 -11.68 9.16
C ILE A 28 -6.79 -12.12 7.84
N GLU A 29 -6.37 -11.19 6.98
CA GLU A 29 -5.55 -11.48 5.79
C GLU A 29 -4.57 -10.33 5.59
N MET A 30 -3.39 -10.66 5.09
CA MET A 30 -2.40 -9.69 4.63
C MET A 30 -1.71 -10.21 3.38
N ALA A 31 -1.49 -9.32 2.43
CA ALA A 31 -0.65 -9.56 1.26
C ALA A 31 0.37 -8.44 1.10
N CYS A 32 1.46 -8.74 0.40
CA CYS A 32 2.53 -7.80 0.15
C CYS A 32 3.09 -7.96 -1.27
N ILE A 33 3.31 -6.83 -1.95
CA ILE A 33 4.02 -6.76 -3.25
C ILE A 33 5.08 -5.67 -3.15
N ILE A 34 6.23 -5.86 -3.80
CA ILE A 34 7.26 -4.84 -3.93
C ILE A 34 7.35 -4.40 -5.38
N THR A 35 7.29 -3.08 -5.61
CA THR A 35 7.52 -2.48 -6.92
C THR A 35 8.76 -1.59 -6.90
N ASP A 36 9.26 -1.28 -8.10
CA ASP A 36 10.17 -0.15 -8.31
C ASP A 36 9.40 1.18 -8.33
N SER A 37 10.12 2.28 -8.61
CA SER A 37 9.52 3.62 -8.76
C SER A 37 8.65 3.76 -10.02
N ASP A 38 8.78 2.87 -10.97
CA ASP A 38 8.01 2.86 -12.21
C ASP A 38 6.77 1.96 -12.12
N LEU A 39 6.49 1.41 -10.93
CA LEU A 39 5.36 0.53 -10.62
C LEU A 39 5.48 -0.86 -11.28
N ASN A 40 6.69 -1.27 -11.68
CA ASN A 40 6.94 -2.63 -12.10
C ASN A 40 7.05 -3.53 -10.88
N ILE A 41 6.34 -4.67 -10.88
CA ILE A 41 6.40 -5.64 -9.80
C ILE A 41 7.78 -6.31 -9.82
N LEU A 42 8.52 -6.18 -8.71
CA LEU A 42 9.83 -6.78 -8.52
C LEU A 42 9.74 -8.10 -7.76
N ALA A 43 8.81 -8.19 -6.80
CA ALA A 43 8.58 -9.40 -6.01
C ALA A 43 7.14 -9.43 -5.49
N GLU A 44 6.55 -10.61 -5.50
CA GLU A 44 5.31 -10.91 -4.81
C GLU A 44 5.65 -11.66 -3.52
N GLY A 45 5.16 -11.14 -2.42
CA GLY A 45 5.37 -11.68 -1.09
C GLY A 45 4.32 -12.72 -0.70
N PRO A 46 4.35 -13.11 0.56
CA PRO A 46 3.32 -13.95 1.11
C PRO A 46 1.93 -13.34 0.93
N ASN A 47 0.91 -14.20 0.83
CA ASN A 47 -0.48 -13.87 1.03
C ASN A 47 -1.00 -14.80 2.13
N LEU A 48 -1.11 -14.29 3.35
CA LEU A 48 -1.36 -15.09 4.53
C LEU A 48 -2.72 -14.79 5.13
N ILE A 49 -3.45 -15.84 5.43
CA ILE A 49 -4.69 -15.80 6.20
C ILE A 49 -4.34 -16.10 7.66
N ILE A 50 -4.69 -15.19 8.56
CA ILE A 50 -4.28 -15.21 9.96
C ILE A 50 -5.44 -15.77 10.80
N LYS A 51 -5.13 -16.76 11.64
CA LYS A 51 -6.08 -17.38 12.54
C LYS A 51 -6.65 -16.37 13.54
N GLN A 52 -7.96 -16.36 13.68
CA GLN A 52 -8.68 -15.64 14.74
C GLN A 52 -9.69 -16.56 15.42
N GLN A 53 -10.13 -16.17 16.61
CA GLN A 53 -11.13 -16.91 17.39
C GLN A 53 -12.52 -16.74 16.78
N ASP A 54 -13.36 -17.77 16.92
CA ASP A 54 -14.70 -17.80 16.35
C ASP A 54 -15.57 -16.66 16.91
N GLU A 55 -15.44 -16.36 18.21
CA GLU A 55 -16.17 -15.28 18.87
C GLU A 55 -15.93 -13.92 18.21
N LEU A 56 -14.69 -13.68 17.77
CA LEU A 56 -14.33 -12.44 17.08
C LEU A 56 -14.98 -12.38 15.69
N LEU A 57 -14.96 -13.49 14.94
CA LEU A 57 -15.58 -13.58 13.62
C LEU A 57 -17.09 -13.46 13.69
N ASP A 58 -17.69 -14.09 14.71
CA ASP A 58 -19.13 -14.02 14.94
C ASP A 58 -19.56 -12.63 15.44
N GLY A 59 -18.65 -11.87 16.05
CA GLY A 59 -18.86 -10.49 16.50
C GLY A 59 -18.69 -9.42 15.42
N MET A 60 -18.23 -9.76 14.20
CA MET A 60 -18.09 -8.80 13.09
C MET A 60 -19.42 -8.11 12.74
N SER A 61 -19.33 -6.91 12.15
CA SER A 61 -20.49 -6.22 11.57
C SER A 61 -21.14 -7.05 10.46
N ASP A 62 -22.42 -6.82 10.18
CA ASP A 62 -23.14 -7.51 9.10
C ASP A 62 -22.44 -7.32 7.75
N TRP A 63 -21.91 -6.12 7.50
CA TRP A 63 -21.14 -5.83 6.29
C TRP A 63 -19.90 -6.73 6.17
N CYS A 64 -19.09 -6.82 7.23
CA CYS A 64 -17.89 -7.67 7.24
C CYS A 64 -18.25 -9.15 7.09
N LYS A 65 -19.28 -9.61 7.81
CA LYS A 65 -19.77 -11.01 7.70
C LYS A 65 -20.18 -11.35 6.29
N GLU A 66 -20.93 -10.46 5.64
CA GLU A 66 -21.39 -10.66 4.27
C GLU A 66 -20.22 -10.72 3.28
N HIS A 67 -19.32 -9.73 3.33
CA HIS A 67 -18.23 -9.61 2.36
C HIS A 67 -17.17 -10.70 2.55
N HIS A 68 -16.72 -10.94 3.79
CA HIS A 68 -15.77 -12.01 4.07
C HIS A 68 -16.40 -13.42 3.93
N GLY A 69 -17.69 -13.54 4.15
CA GLY A 69 -18.42 -14.78 3.88
C GLY A 69 -18.49 -15.10 2.38
N LYS A 70 -18.86 -14.11 1.54
CA LYS A 70 -18.94 -14.26 0.09
C LYS A 70 -17.59 -14.56 -0.57
N SER A 71 -16.51 -13.97 -0.07
CA SER A 71 -15.14 -14.24 -0.55
C SER A 71 -14.56 -15.56 -0.02
N GLY A 72 -15.25 -16.24 0.90
CA GLY A 72 -14.77 -17.45 1.58
C GLY A 72 -13.68 -17.19 2.63
N LEU A 73 -13.36 -15.91 2.90
CA LEU A 73 -12.29 -15.55 3.83
C LEU A 73 -12.62 -15.97 5.27
N THR A 74 -13.86 -15.79 5.72
CA THR A 74 -14.26 -16.17 7.09
C THR A 74 -13.97 -17.64 7.40
N GLN A 75 -14.30 -18.55 6.48
CA GLN A 75 -14.00 -19.96 6.66
C GLN A 75 -12.50 -20.24 6.61
N ALA A 76 -11.81 -19.58 5.68
CA ALA A 76 -10.34 -19.73 5.56
C ALA A 76 -9.60 -19.25 6.83
N VAL A 77 -10.10 -18.20 7.52
CA VAL A 77 -9.58 -17.75 8.82
C VAL A 77 -9.81 -18.79 9.90
N ARG A 78 -10.98 -19.44 9.94
CA ARG A 78 -11.28 -20.53 10.88
C ARG A 78 -10.35 -21.73 10.70
N ASP A 79 -10.04 -22.05 9.46
CA ASP A 79 -9.20 -23.21 9.11
C ASP A 79 -7.69 -22.91 9.20
N SER A 80 -7.32 -21.63 9.19
CA SER A 80 -5.92 -21.21 9.27
C SER A 80 -5.27 -21.64 10.58
N LYS A 81 -3.96 -21.89 10.50
CA LYS A 81 -3.08 -22.16 11.65
C LYS A 81 -2.02 -21.10 11.82
N ILE A 82 -1.97 -20.11 10.92
CA ILE A 82 -0.99 -19.04 10.94
C ILE A 82 -1.35 -18.05 12.06
N THR A 83 -0.43 -17.85 13.00
CA THR A 83 -0.58 -16.83 14.03
C THR A 83 -0.16 -15.45 13.50
N LEU A 84 -0.60 -14.41 14.17
CA LEU A 84 -0.19 -13.03 13.84
C LEU A 84 1.33 -12.86 13.91
N GLU A 85 1.98 -13.44 14.93
CA GLU A 85 3.43 -13.40 15.12
C GLU A 85 4.16 -14.10 13.97
N GLN A 86 3.70 -15.28 13.57
CA GLN A 86 4.26 -15.99 12.41
C GLN A 86 4.09 -15.18 11.13
N ALA A 87 2.92 -14.56 10.92
CA ALA A 87 2.68 -13.70 9.76
C ALA A 87 3.64 -12.51 9.74
N GLU A 88 3.80 -11.79 10.86
CA GLU A 88 4.76 -10.68 10.96
C GLU A 88 6.18 -11.13 10.63
N TYR A 89 6.63 -12.27 11.16
CA TYR A 89 7.94 -12.82 10.87
C TYR A 89 8.14 -13.11 9.37
N GLU A 90 7.17 -13.71 8.71
CA GLU A 90 7.25 -14.03 7.28
C GLU A 90 7.28 -12.77 6.41
N PHE A 91 6.40 -11.79 6.69
CA PHE A 91 6.39 -10.52 5.96
C PHE A 91 7.66 -9.71 6.21
N LEU A 92 8.15 -9.65 7.44
CA LEU A 92 9.41 -8.98 7.78
C LEU A 92 10.60 -9.64 7.08
N SER A 93 10.64 -10.98 7.05
CA SER A 93 11.67 -11.74 6.35
C SER A 93 11.66 -11.41 4.85
N PHE A 94 10.47 -11.37 4.24
CA PHE A 94 10.30 -11.02 2.82
C PHE A 94 10.79 -9.60 2.52
N VAL A 95 10.33 -8.58 3.26
CA VAL A 95 10.71 -7.20 2.96
C VAL A 95 12.20 -6.93 3.20
N ARG A 96 12.83 -7.60 4.18
CA ARG A 96 14.27 -7.51 4.43
C ARG A 96 15.12 -8.04 3.28
N GLN A 97 14.65 -9.05 2.55
CA GLN A 97 15.35 -9.58 1.39
C GLN A 97 15.32 -8.64 0.18
N HIS A 98 14.30 -7.80 0.08
CA HIS A 98 14.02 -7.00 -1.12
C HIS A 98 14.22 -5.50 -0.95
N THR A 99 14.26 -5.00 0.30
CA THR A 99 14.30 -3.55 0.58
C THR A 99 15.30 -3.21 1.67
N PRO A 100 16.00 -2.07 1.56
CA PRO A 100 16.86 -1.58 2.63
C PRO A 100 16.03 -1.01 3.79
N PRO A 101 16.48 -1.18 5.05
CA PRO A 101 15.75 -0.70 6.22
C PRO A 101 15.57 0.82 6.22
N GLY A 102 14.39 1.28 6.58
CA GLY A 102 14.04 2.70 6.76
C GLY A 102 13.95 3.51 5.45
N LYS A 103 13.92 2.87 4.27
CA LYS A 103 13.99 3.60 2.99
C LYS A 103 12.72 3.52 2.15
N CYS A 104 12.01 2.40 2.19
CA CYS A 104 10.88 2.14 1.30
C CYS A 104 9.56 2.42 2.02
N PRO A 105 8.69 3.28 1.46
CA PRO A 105 7.41 3.61 2.07
C PRO A 105 6.41 2.46 1.94
N LEU A 106 5.50 2.38 2.89
CA LEU A 106 4.26 1.62 2.77
C LEU A 106 3.38 2.26 1.70
N ALA A 107 2.83 1.46 0.81
CA ALA A 107 1.94 1.90 -0.27
C ALA A 107 0.64 1.09 -0.31
N GLY A 108 -0.46 1.72 -0.71
CA GLY A 108 -1.75 1.07 -0.86
C GLY A 108 -2.88 2.06 -1.10
N ASN A 109 -4.11 1.57 -1.11
CA ASN A 109 -5.30 2.38 -1.26
C ASN A 109 -5.97 2.56 0.11
N SER A 110 -6.15 3.80 0.56
CA SER A 110 -6.56 4.13 1.94
C SER A 110 -5.65 3.50 3.00
N VAL A 111 -4.39 3.34 2.67
CA VAL A 111 -3.38 2.59 3.43
C VAL A 111 -3.09 3.16 4.82
N HIS A 112 -3.58 4.37 5.12
CA HIS A 112 -3.55 4.94 6.47
C HIS A 112 -4.33 4.07 7.47
N ALA A 113 -5.38 3.38 7.04
CA ALA A 113 -6.14 2.45 7.87
C ALA A 113 -5.32 1.19 8.18
N ASP A 114 -4.75 0.57 7.13
CA ASP A 114 -3.83 -0.57 7.27
C ASP A 114 -2.65 -0.23 8.17
N LYS A 115 -2.05 0.94 7.96
CA LYS A 115 -0.92 1.41 8.78
C LYS A 115 -1.24 1.41 10.27
N ARG A 116 -2.44 1.84 10.68
CA ARG A 116 -2.83 1.85 12.10
C ARG A 116 -2.84 0.44 12.70
N PHE A 117 -3.34 -0.55 11.95
CA PHE A 117 -3.32 -1.95 12.37
C PHE A 117 -1.89 -2.52 12.39
N LEU A 118 -1.10 -2.22 11.37
CA LEU A 118 0.31 -2.64 11.31
C LEU A 118 1.15 -2.03 12.44
N ASP A 119 0.98 -0.75 12.74
CA ASP A 119 1.69 -0.09 13.85
C ASP A 119 1.39 -0.77 15.20
N LYS A 120 0.14 -1.23 15.40
CA LYS A 120 -0.29 -1.90 16.63
C LYS A 120 0.13 -3.36 16.67
N TYR A 121 -0.09 -4.09 15.60
CA TYR A 121 -0.04 -5.55 15.59
C TYR A 121 1.22 -6.14 14.92
N MET A 122 1.92 -5.36 14.08
CA MET A 122 3.12 -5.77 13.34
C MET A 122 4.19 -4.68 13.40
N SER A 123 4.56 -4.28 14.61
CA SER A 123 5.45 -3.14 14.85
C SER A 123 6.87 -3.36 14.31
N GLN A 124 7.38 -4.59 14.31
CA GLN A 124 8.70 -4.90 13.77
C GLN A 124 8.72 -4.78 12.24
N PHE A 125 7.65 -5.21 11.57
CA PHE A 125 7.46 -5.00 10.14
C PHE A 125 7.46 -3.49 9.81
N MET A 126 6.70 -2.69 10.54
CA MET A 126 6.62 -1.24 10.34
C MET A 126 7.94 -0.52 10.63
N CYS A 127 8.71 -0.95 11.63
CA CYS A 127 10.04 -0.40 11.92
C CYS A 127 11.05 -0.58 10.77
N HIS A 128 10.85 -1.57 9.90
CA HIS A 128 11.68 -1.78 8.71
C HIS A 128 11.37 -0.76 7.61
N LEU A 129 10.17 -0.22 7.55
CA LEU A 129 9.71 0.66 6.49
C LEU A 129 10.08 2.12 6.75
N HIS A 130 9.95 2.96 5.72
CA HIS A 130 10.06 4.40 5.88
C HIS A 130 8.78 4.94 6.55
N TYR A 131 8.89 6.00 7.37
CA TYR A 131 7.74 6.55 8.10
C TYR A 131 6.65 7.18 7.20
N ARG A 132 6.99 7.61 5.98
CA ARG A 132 6.03 8.13 4.99
C ARG A 132 5.27 7.01 4.33
N ILE A 133 4.07 7.34 3.83
CA ILE A 133 3.22 6.44 3.06
C ILE A 133 2.99 6.97 1.66
N ILE A 134 2.62 6.07 0.74
CA ILE A 134 2.07 6.39 -0.57
C ILE A 134 0.63 5.89 -0.57
N ASP A 135 -0.33 6.82 -0.47
CA ASP A 135 -1.75 6.51 -0.44
C ASP A 135 -2.40 6.88 -1.78
N VAL A 136 -2.78 5.86 -2.55
CA VAL A 136 -3.42 6.03 -3.86
C VAL A 136 -4.75 6.77 -3.73
N SER A 137 -5.46 6.63 -2.61
CA SER A 137 -6.71 7.35 -2.37
C SER A 137 -6.53 8.86 -2.35
N THR A 138 -5.37 9.35 -1.89
CA THR A 138 -5.05 10.78 -1.93
C THR A 138 -4.99 11.28 -3.37
N ILE A 139 -4.30 10.56 -4.25
CA ILE A 139 -4.21 10.92 -5.67
C ILE A 139 -5.60 10.85 -6.31
N LYS A 140 -6.36 9.80 -6.01
CA LYS A 140 -7.75 9.62 -6.47
C LYS A 140 -8.63 10.80 -6.09
N GLU A 141 -8.58 11.24 -4.84
CA GLU A 141 -9.39 12.36 -4.35
C GLU A 141 -9.00 13.70 -5.00
N LEU A 142 -7.71 13.92 -5.29
CA LEU A 142 -7.25 15.09 -6.03
C LEU A 142 -7.67 15.01 -7.50
N CYS A 143 -7.51 13.86 -8.13
CA CYS A 143 -7.93 13.62 -9.50
C CYS A 143 -9.44 13.89 -9.67
N ARG A 144 -10.28 13.39 -8.77
CA ARG A 144 -11.73 13.62 -8.80
C ARG A 144 -12.09 15.11 -8.78
N ARG A 145 -11.30 15.95 -8.12
CA ARG A 145 -11.55 17.39 -7.97
C ARG A 145 -10.96 18.23 -9.09
N TRP A 146 -9.76 17.87 -9.55
CA TRP A 146 -8.98 18.71 -10.46
C TRP A 146 -9.03 18.21 -11.91
N PHE A 147 -9.29 16.92 -12.09
CA PHE A 147 -9.30 16.23 -13.39
C PHE A 147 -10.51 15.29 -13.50
N PRO A 148 -11.77 15.86 -13.44
CA PRO A 148 -12.98 15.03 -13.36
C PRO A 148 -13.21 14.14 -14.59
N GLU A 149 -12.73 14.55 -15.78
CA GLU A 149 -12.89 13.75 -17.00
C GLU A 149 -11.94 12.54 -16.98
N GLU A 150 -10.69 12.73 -16.60
CA GLU A 150 -9.72 11.65 -16.44
C GLU A 150 -10.13 10.71 -15.30
N TYR A 151 -10.74 11.25 -14.23
CA TYR A 151 -11.26 10.44 -13.14
C TYR A 151 -12.36 9.48 -13.59
N LYS A 152 -13.27 9.90 -14.50
CA LYS A 152 -14.30 9.02 -15.06
C LYS A 152 -13.74 7.85 -15.86
N MET A 153 -12.54 8.00 -16.41
CA MET A 153 -11.84 6.99 -17.21
C MET A 153 -10.96 6.06 -16.36
N THR A 154 -10.90 6.27 -15.04
CA THR A 154 -10.12 5.41 -14.15
C THR A 154 -10.62 3.96 -14.20
N PRO A 155 -9.73 2.96 -14.26
CA PRO A 155 -10.13 1.55 -14.30
C PRO A 155 -11.01 1.18 -13.10
N HIS A 156 -12.15 0.55 -13.38
CA HIS A 156 -13.05 0.07 -12.33
C HIS A 156 -12.42 -1.10 -11.57
N LYS A 157 -12.42 -1.00 -10.25
CA LYS A 157 -12.02 -2.09 -9.35
C LYS A 157 -13.14 -3.13 -9.24
N LYS A 158 -12.75 -4.40 -9.22
CA LYS A 158 -13.71 -5.51 -9.04
C LYS A 158 -14.14 -5.69 -7.60
N ALA A 159 -13.46 -5.03 -6.65
CA ALA A 159 -13.71 -5.11 -5.21
C ALA A 159 -13.89 -6.57 -4.73
N THR A 160 -12.85 -7.39 -4.98
CA THR A 160 -12.89 -8.81 -4.64
C THR A 160 -12.75 -9.07 -3.14
N HIS A 161 -12.36 -8.06 -2.38
CA HIS A 161 -12.06 -8.15 -0.95
C HIS A 161 -11.11 -9.32 -0.63
N ARG A 162 -10.05 -9.42 -1.41
CA ARG A 162 -8.91 -10.32 -1.23
C ARG A 162 -7.63 -9.52 -1.41
N ALA A 163 -6.85 -9.44 -0.36
CA ALA A 163 -5.72 -8.52 -0.21
C ALA A 163 -4.77 -8.48 -1.43
N LEU A 164 -4.35 -9.62 -1.96
CA LEU A 164 -3.42 -9.65 -3.11
C LEU A 164 -4.02 -9.04 -4.38
N ASN A 165 -5.31 -9.28 -4.65
CA ASN A 165 -5.99 -8.74 -5.81
C ASN A 165 -6.17 -7.22 -5.67
N ASP A 166 -6.52 -6.75 -4.48
CA ASP A 166 -6.77 -5.34 -4.21
C ASP A 166 -5.47 -4.53 -4.30
N ILE A 167 -4.31 -5.11 -3.92
CA ILE A 167 -2.99 -4.51 -4.19
C ILE A 167 -2.77 -4.34 -5.70
N ARG A 168 -2.99 -5.38 -6.49
CA ARG A 168 -2.77 -5.34 -7.94
C ARG A 168 -3.66 -4.30 -8.62
N GLU A 169 -4.90 -4.17 -8.18
CA GLU A 169 -5.81 -3.14 -8.65
C GLU A 169 -5.36 -1.73 -8.26
N SER A 170 -4.83 -1.57 -7.04
CA SER A 170 -4.27 -0.29 -6.57
C SER A 170 -3.03 0.14 -7.34
N ILE A 171 -2.14 -0.80 -7.69
CA ILE A 171 -0.98 -0.54 -8.55
C ILE A 171 -1.45 -0.07 -9.94
N LYS A 172 -2.42 -0.77 -10.57
CA LYS A 172 -2.98 -0.39 -11.87
C LYS A 172 -3.65 0.99 -11.83
N GLU A 173 -4.36 1.29 -10.77
CA GLU A 173 -4.97 2.60 -10.55
C GLU A 173 -3.91 3.70 -10.50
N LEU A 174 -2.82 3.50 -9.75
CA LEU A 174 -1.72 4.46 -9.69
C LEU A 174 -0.97 4.58 -11.03
N GLN A 175 -0.79 3.48 -11.76
CA GLN A 175 -0.23 3.51 -13.12
C GLN A 175 -1.08 4.37 -14.06
N TYR A 176 -2.41 4.26 -13.97
CA TYR A 176 -3.32 5.10 -14.73
C TYR A 176 -3.15 6.59 -14.39
N TYR A 177 -3.14 6.97 -13.11
CA TYR A 177 -2.93 8.36 -12.71
C TYR A 177 -1.57 8.88 -13.15
N ARG A 178 -0.51 8.06 -13.01
CA ARG A 178 0.83 8.43 -13.47
C ARG A 178 0.86 8.76 -14.95
N ALA A 179 0.19 7.98 -15.78
CA ALA A 179 0.17 8.16 -17.23
C ALA A 179 -0.70 9.33 -17.71
N ASN A 180 -1.79 9.64 -17.01
CA ASN A 180 -2.81 10.58 -17.49
C ASN A 180 -2.85 11.91 -16.73
N ILE A 181 -2.34 11.97 -15.48
CA ILE A 181 -2.42 13.15 -14.63
C ILE A 181 -1.05 13.83 -14.45
N PHE A 182 0.01 13.04 -14.22
CA PHE A 182 1.33 13.58 -13.97
C PHE A 182 2.04 13.94 -15.27
N LYS A 183 2.71 15.09 -15.30
CA LYS A 183 3.49 15.52 -16.47
C LYS A 183 4.66 14.57 -16.72
N VAL A 184 4.80 14.13 -17.95
CA VAL A 184 6.01 13.43 -18.40
C VAL A 184 7.15 14.44 -18.42
N THR A 185 8.20 14.19 -17.63
CA THR A 185 9.42 15.01 -17.66
C THR A 185 10.19 14.66 -18.92
N THR A 186 10.08 15.48 -19.97
CA THR A 186 10.98 15.38 -21.11
C THR A 186 12.36 15.91 -20.72
N GLU A 187 13.45 15.39 -21.30
CA GLU A 187 14.82 15.82 -20.99
C GLU A 187 15.03 17.34 -21.15
N LYS A 188 14.29 17.99 -22.06
CA LYS A 188 14.27 19.44 -22.24
C LYS A 188 13.80 20.21 -20.99
N ASN A 189 12.97 19.62 -20.14
CA ASN A 189 12.51 20.25 -18.89
C ASN A 189 13.50 20.06 -17.74
N LYS A 190 14.39 19.05 -17.80
CA LYS A 190 15.47 18.87 -16.81
C LYS A 190 16.50 19.99 -16.90
N CYS A 191 16.87 20.42 -18.11
CA CYS A 191 17.80 21.53 -18.31
C CYS A 191 17.26 22.87 -17.79
N LYS A 192 15.98 23.19 -17.99
CA LYS A 192 15.39 24.44 -17.50
C LYS A 192 15.31 24.57 -15.98
N VAL A 193 15.19 23.47 -15.24
CA VAL A 193 15.17 23.49 -13.77
C VAL A 193 16.58 23.74 -13.22
N VAL A 194 17.62 23.29 -13.91
CA VAL A 194 19.01 23.52 -13.51
C VAL A 194 19.43 24.97 -13.77
N GLU A 195 19.01 25.56 -14.91
CA GLU A 195 19.32 26.95 -15.25
C GLU A 195 18.66 27.98 -14.32
N ASN A 196 17.48 27.67 -13.76
CA ASN A 196 16.80 28.56 -12.80
C ASN A 196 17.31 28.42 -11.35
N GLY A 197 18.16 27.44 -11.06
CA GLY A 197 18.77 27.22 -9.75
C GLY A 197 20.04 28.02 -9.49
N ASP A 198 20.70 28.52 -10.54
CA ASP A 198 22.01 29.23 -10.44
C ASP A 198 21.91 30.76 -10.45
N SER A 199 20.73 31.37 -10.51
CA SER A 199 20.57 32.82 -10.61
C SER A 199 20.44 33.57 -9.27
N HIS A 200 20.77 32.95 -8.13
CA HIS A 200 20.78 33.61 -6.82
C HIS A 200 22.16 33.53 -6.12
N LYS A 201 23.21 33.88 -6.84
CA LYS A 201 24.46 34.29 -6.21
C LYS A 201 25.02 35.46 -7.02
N ASN A 202 24.65 36.65 -6.67
CA ASN A 202 25.46 37.87 -6.66
C ASN A 202 24.60 39.10 -6.35
N CYS A 203 24.56 39.51 -5.12
CA CYS A 203 24.47 40.91 -4.73
C CYS A 203 25.38 41.08 -3.51
N HIS A 204 26.58 41.56 -3.77
CA HIS A 204 27.36 42.29 -2.79
C HIS A 204 26.71 43.67 -2.60
N VAL A 205 26.47 44.11 -1.43
CA VAL A 205 27.12 45.19 -0.66
C VAL A 205 26.59 45.12 0.78
#